data_7d98b6effe20573b040d3de7167de9a5
#
_entry.id   7d98b6effe20573b040d3de7167de9a5
#
_cell.length_a   1.000
_cell.length_b   1.000
_cell.length_c   1.000
_cell.angle_alpha   90.00
_cell.angle_beta   90.00
_cell.angle_gamma   90.00
#
_symmetry.space_group_name_H-M   'P 1'
#
loop_
_entity.id
_entity.type
_entity.pdbx_description
1 polymer ?
#
loop_
_entity_poly.entity_id
_entity_poly.type
_entity_poly.pdbx_seq_one_letter_code
_entity_poly.pdbx_strand_id
1 'polypeptide(L)'
;MASDNRATRALARAISGNYDDFVVKMNDKVKSLGLESTVFYDPTGLDSRNVSNAHEVALILHAAYKYPMIASITSKKTWSISIKNRRKLLLSLRNTNRLMYSSPYQVLAGKTGFIEASAYCLATLLEDDRGEKLTLVVLGAPGGSLRFKEAKKLATWGFAQN
;
A
#
# COMPACT_ATOMS: atom_id res chain seq x y z
N MET A 1 -3.79 2.64 5.03
CA MET A 1 -3.57 2.89 6.46
C MET A 1 -3.81 1.63 7.32
N ALA A 2 -5.04 1.32 7.76
CA ALA A 2 -5.29 0.18 8.66
C ALA A 2 -5.42 -1.19 7.98
N SER A 3 -5.51 -1.23 6.65
CA SER A 3 -5.63 -2.45 5.84
C SER A 3 -6.86 -3.32 6.21
N ASP A 4 -8.03 -2.68 6.33
CA ASP A 4 -9.30 -3.38 6.64
C ASP A 4 -9.92 -3.94 5.35
N ASN A 5 -10.00 -5.29 5.27
CA ASN A 5 -10.52 -5.99 4.11
C ASN A 5 -12.05 -5.80 3.95
N ARG A 6 -12.79 -5.62 5.04
CA ARG A 6 -14.24 -5.37 4.99
C ARG A 6 -14.53 -4.01 4.37
N ALA A 7 -13.74 -2.98 4.74
CA ALA A 7 -13.84 -1.66 4.14
C ALA A 7 -13.51 -1.71 2.63
N THR A 8 -12.47 -2.43 2.24
CA THR A 8 -12.13 -2.63 0.81
C THR A 8 -13.28 -3.30 0.05
N ARG A 9 -13.86 -4.36 0.61
CA ARG A 9 -15.03 -5.04 0.01
C ARG A 9 -16.24 -4.12 -0.12
N ALA A 10 -16.52 -3.30 0.89
CA ALA A 10 -17.61 -2.34 0.86
C ALA A 10 -17.41 -1.31 -0.25
N LEU A 11 -16.19 -0.77 -0.39
CA LEU A 11 -15.86 0.18 -1.46
C LEU A 11 -15.97 -0.45 -2.85
N ALA A 12 -15.45 -1.67 -3.04
CA ALA A 12 -15.54 -2.38 -4.32
C ALA A 12 -17.01 -2.54 -4.76
N ARG A 13 -17.90 -2.97 -3.86
CA ARG A 13 -19.33 -3.09 -4.15
C ARG A 13 -19.99 -1.75 -4.42
N ALA A 14 -19.64 -0.71 -3.66
CA ALA A 14 -20.21 0.62 -3.87
C ALA A 14 -19.85 1.21 -5.24
N ILE A 15 -18.66 0.87 -5.78
CA ILE A 15 -18.17 1.39 -7.07
C ILE A 15 -18.73 0.59 -8.25
N SER A 16 -18.91 -0.72 -8.13
CA SER A 16 -19.18 -1.62 -9.26
C SER A 16 -20.39 -2.53 -9.05
N GLY A 17 -21.11 -2.41 -7.93
CA GLY A 17 -22.25 -3.27 -7.60
C GLY A 17 -21.85 -4.66 -7.08
N ASN A 18 -20.82 -5.28 -7.64
CA ASN A 18 -20.29 -6.58 -7.24
C ASN A 18 -18.75 -6.61 -7.27
N TYR A 19 -18.15 -7.73 -6.87
CA TYR A 19 -16.68 -7.87 -6.82
C TYR A 19 -16.06 -8.16 -8.18
N ASP A 20 -16.71 -8.96 -9.00
CA ASP A 20 -16.16 -9.40 -10.28
C ASP A 20 -16.01 -8.21 -11.23
N ASP A 21 -17.01 -7.35 -11.33
CA ASP A 21 -16.92 -6.11 -12.10
C ASP A 21 -15.85 -5.15 -11.56
N PHE A 22 -15.63 -5.15 -10.24
CA PHE A 22 -14.55 -4.35 -9.67
C PHE A 22 -13.17 -4.91 -10.02
N VAL A 23 -13.01 -6.24 -10.00
CA VAL A 23 -11.77 -6.91 -10.43
C VAL A 23 -11.50 -6.66 -11.92
N VAL A 24 -12.51 -6.67 -12.77
CA VAL A 24 -12.36 -6.26 -14.18
C VAL A 24 -11.78 -4.85 -14.25
N LYS A 25 -12.36 -3.87 -13.54
CA LYS A 25 -11.83 -2.49 -13.51
C LYS A 25 -10.41 -2.40 -12.97
N MET A 26 -10.04 -3.23 -11.99
CA MET A 26 -8.66 -3.29 -11.50
C MET A 26 -7.71 -3.74 -12.60
N ASN A 27 -8.05 -4.81 -13.33
CA ASN A 27 -7.22 -5.32 -14.43
C ASN A 27 -7.21 -4.39 -15.65
N ASP A 28 -8.30 -3.68 -15.94
CA ASP A 28 -8.30 -2.64 -16.96
C ASP A 28 -7.36 -1.48 -16.58
N LYS A 29 -7.31 -1.13 -15.28
CA LYS A 29 -6.36 -0.15 -14.79
C LYS A 29 -4.92 -0.64 -14.93
N VAL A 30 -4.63 -1.91 -14.63
CA VAL A 30 -3.33 -2.56 -14.85
C VAL A 30 -2.91 -2.40 -16.31
N LYS A 31 -3.77 -2.78 -17.26
CA LYS A 31 -3.51 -2.63 -18.70
C LYS A 31 -3.25 -1.17 -19.09
N SER A 32 -4.07 -0.24 -18.56
CA SER A 32 -3.91 1.20 -18.85
C SER A 32 -2.60 1.79 -18.35
N LEU A 33 -1.94 1.13 -17.40
CA LEU A 33 -0.62 1.49 -16.87
C LEU A 33 0.52 0.76 -17.59
N GLY A 34 0.20 -0.11 -18.58
CA GLY A 34 1.19 -0.89 -19.32
C GLY A 34 1.85 -2.00 -18.50
N LEU A 35 1.14 -2.55 -17.49
CA LEU A 35 1.68 -3.58 -16.60
C LEU A 35 1.33 -4.97 -17.14
N GLU A 36 2.33 -5.76 -17.49
CA GLU A 36 2.15 -7.06 -18.17
C GLU A 36 2.21 -8.26 -17.21
N SER A 37 2.87 -8.09 -16.05
CA SER A 37 3.07 -9.15 -15.05
C SER A 37 2.09 -9.05 -13.87
N THR A 38 1.18 -8.08 -13.88
CA THR A 38 0.22 -7.87 -12.79
C THR A 38 -1.16 -8.39 -13.17
N VAL A 39 -1.72 -9.23 -12.29
CA VAL A 39 -3.10 -9.73 -12.44
C VAL A 39 -3.78 -9.71 -11.08
N PHE A 40 -5.03 -9.27 -11.03
CA PHE A 40 -5.87 -9.28 -9.83
C PHE A 40 -7.07 -10.21 -10.01
N TYR A 41 -7.37 -10.96 -8.94
CA TYR A 41 -8.53 -11.84 -8.80
C TYR A 41 -9.44 -11.42 -7.65
N ASP A 42 -8.94 -10.55 -6.75
CA ASP A 42 -9.70 -10.05 -5.61
C ASP A 42 -9.23 -8.63 -5.23
N PRO A 43 -10.13 -7.77 -4.74
CA PRO A 43 -9.78 -6.40 -4.39
C PRO A 43 -9.11 -6.25 -3.02
N THR A 44 -9.06 -7.30 -2.20
CA THR A 44 -8.55 -7.23 -0.82
C THR A 44 -7.09 -7.63 -0.69
N GLY A 45 -6.56 -8.38 -1.66
CA GLY A 45 -5.22 -8.95 -1.63
C GLY A 45 -5.13 -10.25 -0.82
N LEU A 46 -6.26 -10.93 -0.56
CA LEU A 46 -6.30 -12.22 0.14
C LEU A 46 -6.16 -13.40 -0.82
N ASP A 47 -6.51 -13.24 -2.09
CA ASP A 47 -6.36 -14.28 -3.08
C ASP A 47 -4.92 -14.39 -3.54
N SER A 48 -4.31 -15.56 -3.39
CA SER A 48 -2.91 -15.82 -3.77
C SER A 48 -2.64 -15.72 -5.28
N ARG A 49 -3.70 -15.72 -6.09
CA ARG A 49 -3.61 -15.49 -7.53
C ARG A 49 -3.38 -14.03 -7.90
N ASN A 50 -3.55 -13.09 -6.96
CA ASN A 50 -3.09 -11.71 -7.15
C ASN A 50 -1.57 -11.70 -7.23
N VAL A 51 -1.03 -11.46 -8.41
CA VAL A 51 0.41 -11.50 -8.67
C VAL A 51 0.90 -10.21 -9.30
N SER A 52 2.14 -9.88 -9.03
CA SER A 52 2.87 -8.75 -9.63
C SER A 52 4.37 -8.94 -9.41
N ASN A 53 5.18 -8.05 -9.97
CA ASN A 53 6.60 -7.92 -9.66
C ASN A 53 6.90 -6.59 -8.96
N ALA A 54 8.12 -6.44 -8.42
CA ALA A 54 8.49 -5.26 -7.64
C ALA A 54 8.46 -3.96 -8.47
N HIS A 55 8.85 -4.02 -9.73
CA HIS A 55 8.83 -2.88 -10.64
C HIS A 55 7.38 -2.39 -10.89
N GLU A 56 6.48 -3.30 -11.22
CA GLU A 56 5.08 -2.95 -11.49
C GLU A 56 4.34 -2.48 -10.24
N VAL A 57 4.63 -3.07 -9.07
CA VAL A 57 4.11 -2.56 -7.78
C VAL A 57 4.59 -1.13 -7.52
N ALA A 58 5.83 -0.78 -7.87
CA ALA A 58 6.32 0.59 -7.76
C ALA A 58 5.55 1.55 -8.70
N LEU A 59 5.26 1.14 -9.94
CA LEU A 59 4.45 1.92 -10.88
C LEU A 59 3.02 2.10 -10.39
N ILE A 60 2.40 1.06 -9.81
CA ILE A 60 1.06 1.14 -9.19
C ILE A 60 1.07 2.14 -8.03
N LEU A 61 2.08 2.07 -7.14
CA LEU A 61 2.19 3.02 -6.03
C LEU A 61 2.34 4.46 -6.53
N HIS A 62 3.15 4.66 -7.56
CA HIS A 62 3.35 5.98 -8.18
C HIS A 62 2.06 6.52 -8.80
N ALA A 63 1.31 5.67 -9.51
CA ALA A 63 0.01 6.03 -10.06
C ALA A 63 -1.01 6.37 -8.94
N ALA A 64 -1.01 5.60 -7.85
CA ALA A 64 -1.87 5.84 -6.70
C ALA A 64 -1.51 7.15 -5.96
N TYR A 65 -0.23 7.48 -5.83
CA TYR A 65 0.25 8.70 -5.18
C TYR A 65 -0.22 9.97 -5.89
N LYS A 66 -0.50 9.92 -7.20
CA LYS A 66 -1.06 11.07 -7.94
C LYS A 66 -2.46 11.49 -7.48
N TYR A 67 -3.15 10.63 -6.70
CA TYR A 67 -4.46 10.96 -6.12
C TYR A 67 -4.27 11.56 -4.72
N PRO A 68 -4.56 12.88 -4.51
CA PRO A 68 -4.28 13.56 -3.24
C PRO A 68 -4.93 12.89 -2.02
N MET A 69 -6.13 12.34 -2.20
CA MET A 69 -6.83 11.60 -1.13
C MET A 69 -6.04 10.35 -0.72
N ILE A 70 -5.55 9.56 -1.66
CA ILE A 70 -4.77 8.34 -1.37
C ILE A 70 -3.45 8.73 -0.69
N ALA A 71 -2.74 9.70 -1.24
CA ALA A 71 -1.50 10.22 -0.68
C ALA A 71 -1.71 10.67 0.78
N SER A 72 -2.72 11.53 1.02
CA SER A 72 -3.00 12.05 2.37
C SER A 72 -3.39 10.98 3.38
N ILE A 73 -4.11 9.93 2.97
CA ILE A 73 -4.51 8.84 3.87
C ILE A 73 -3.32 7.93 4.17
N THR A 74 -2.52 7.59 3.14
CA THR A 74 -1.44 6.62 3.29
C THR A 74 -0.20 7.19 3.97
N SER A 75 -0.02 8.52 4.01
CA SER A 75 1.04 9.23 4.73
C SER A 75 0.71 9.52 6.21
N LYS A 76 -0.52 9.28 6.68
CA LYS A 76 -0.87 9.53 8.09
C LYS A 76 -0.38 8.42 9.01
N LYS A 77 0.23 8.79 10.13
CA LYS A 77 0.64 7.85 11.19
C LYS A 77 -0.56 7.23 11.90
N THR A 78 -1.53 8.08 12.28
CA THR A 78 -2.74 7.70 13.00
C THR A 78 -3.94 8.45 12.45
N TRP A 79 -5.12 7.88 12.61
CA TRP A 79 -6.39 8.52 12.26
C TRP A 79 -7.46 8.10 13.25
N SER A 80 -8.25 9.06 13.72
CA SER A 80 -9.38 8.79 14.61
C SER A 80 -10.70 9.04 13.88
N ILE A 81 -11.58 8.06 13.91
CA ILE A 81 -12.92 8.11 13.31
C ILE A 81 -13.95 8.09 14.42
N SER A 82 -14.80 9.12 14.47
CA SER A 82 -15.96 9.11 15.33
C SER A 82 -17.13 8.42 14.62
N ILE A 83 -17.55 7.28 15.13
CA ILE A 83 -18.71 6.56 14.62
C ILE A 83 -19.94 7.07 15.37
N LYS A 84 -20.79 7.79 14.65
CA LYS A 84 -22.08 8.27 15.18
C LYS A 84 -23.09 7.11 15.25
N ASN A 85 -23.02 6.33 16.28
CA ASN A 85 -24.01 5.32 16.63
C ASN A 85 -24.55 5.60 18.05
N ARG A 86 -25.43 4.73 18.56
CA ARG A 86 -26.02 4.85 19.91
C ARG A 86 -24.99 5.00 21.05
N ARG A 87 -23.71 4.65 20.84
CA ARG A 87 -22.64 4.66 21.86
C ARG A 87 -21.46 5.61 21.54
N LYS A 88 -21.51 6.43 20.48
CA LYS A 88 -20.42 7.36 20.07
C LYS A 88 -19.04 6.69 20.17
N LEU A 89 -18.81 5.65 19.39
CA LEU A 89 -17.54 4.91 19.38
C LEU A 89 -16.46 5.73 18.69
N LEU A 90 -15.33 5.95 19.35
CA LEU A 90 -14.11 6.49 18.74
C LEU A 90 -13.22 5.33 18.30
N LEU A 91 -13.00 5.18 17.00
CA LEU A 91 -12.09 4.20 16.44
C LEU A 91 -10.76 4.87 16.10
N SER A 92 -9.69 4.46 16.79
CA SER A 92 -8.32 4.89 16.47
C SER A 92 -7.66 3.90 15.51
N LEU A 93 -7.23 4.37 14.35
CA LEU A 93 -6.52 3.61 13.34
C LEU A 93 -5.04 3.97 13.35
N ARG A 94 -4.17 2.97 13.28
CA ARG A 94 -2.72 3.14 13.19
C ARG A 94 -2.23 2.62 11.83
N ASN A 95 -1.29 3.36 11.22
CA ASN A 95 -0.69 2.92 9.97
C ASN A 95 0.17 1.68 10.18
N THR A 96 0.03 0.71 9.28
CA THR A 96 0.79 -0.54 9.31
C THR A 96 2.22 -0.39 8.80
N ASN A 97 2.54 0.71 8.08
CA ASN A 97 3.91 1.00 7.66
C ASN A 97 4.73 1.57 8.83
N ARG A 98 5.55 0.71 9.43
CA ARG A 98 6.38 1.08 10.59
C ARG A 98 7.52 2.04 10.26
N LEU A 99 7.89 2.23 8.98
CA LEU A 99 8.90 3.22 8.60
C LEU A 99 8.50 4.63 9.01
N MET A 100 7.20 4.92 9.10
CA MET A 100 6.68 6.22 9.59
C MET A 100 7.13 6.58 11.02
N TYR A 101 7.55 5.57 11.79
CA TYR A 101 7.92 5.75 13.21
C TYR A 101 9.41 5.53 13.44
N SER A 102 10.14 5.00 12.46
CA SER A 102 11.49 4.49 12.67
C SER A 102 12.47 4.78 11.54
N SER A 103 12.04 5.50 10.49
CA SER A 103 12.91 5.93 9.38
C SER A 103 13.30 7.40 9.56
N PRO A 104 14.50 7.82 9.16
CA PRO A 104 14.87 9.22 9.02
C PRO A 104 14.15 9.90 7.86
N TYR A 105 13.68 9.12 6.88
CA TYR A 105 13.00 9.60 5.68
C TYR A 105 11.50 9.80 5.92
N GLN A 106 10.92 10.82 5.30
CA GLN A 106 9.48 11.05 5.30
C GLN A 106 8.78 10.01 4.44
N VAL A 107 7.71 9.38 4.95
CA VAL A 107 6.87 8.47 4.17
C VAL A 107 5.74 9.27 3.52
N LEU A 108 5.79 9.42 2.21
CA LEU A 108 4.79 10.13 1.42
C LEU A 108 3.59 9.26 1.07
N ALA A 109 3.83 7.98 0.80
CA ALA A 109 2.79 6.99 0.54
C ALA A 109 3.31 5.58 0.87
N GLY A 110 2.39 4.63 1.05
CA GLY A 110 2.80 3.23 1.20
C GLY A 110 1.68 2.29 1.58
N LYS A 111 1.95 1.02 1.33
CA LYS A 111 1.07 -0.10 1.66
C LYS A 111 1.88 -1.31 2.07
N THR A 112 1.49 -1.93 3.17
CA THR A 112 2.00 -3.25 3.58
C THR A 112 1.08 -4.35 3.09
N GLY A 113 1.63 -5.53 2.80
CA GLY A 113 0.89 -6.74 2.48
C GLY A 113 1.37 -7.92 3.32
N PHE A 114 0.50 -8.89 3.52
CA PHE A 114 0.84 -10.20 4.07
C PHE A 114 -0.29 -11.19 3.79
N ILE A 115 0.05 -12.27 3.17
CA ILE A 115 -0.63 -13.58 3.19
C ILE A 115 0.46 -14.65 3.26
N GLU A 116 0.13 -15.88 3.63
CA GLU A 116 1.13 -16.97 3.72
C GLU A 116 1.86 -17.18 2.40
N ALA A 117 1.14 -17.17 1.29
CA ALA A 117 1.70 -17.39 -0.04
C ALA A 117 2.69 -16.31 -0.51
N SER A 118 2.48 -15.04 -0.14
CA SER A 118 3.34 -13.91 -0.54
C SER A 118 4.34 -13.50 0.53
N ALA A 119 4.26 -14.06 1.73
CA ALA A 119 4.97 -13.59 2.91
C ALA A 119 4.79 -12.06 3.14
N TYR A 120 5.76 -11.37 3.73
CA TYR A 120 5.62 -9.97 4.12
C TYR A 120 6.08 -9.03 3.00
N CYS A 121 5.18 -8.16 2.54
CA CYS A 121 5.42 -7.21 1.47
C CYS A 121 5.30 -5.75 1.95
N LEU A 122 6.01 -4.85 1.28
CA LEU A 122 5.94 -3.41 1.48
C LEU A 122 6.20 -2.70 0.15
N ALA A 123 5.34 -1.77 -0.19
CA ALA A 123 5.62 -0.73 -1.19
C ALA A 123 5.55 0.63 -0.49
N THR A 124 6.53 1.50 -0.69
CA THR A 124 6.55 2.82 -0.05
C THR A 124 7.29 3.85 -0.91
N LEU A 125 6.79 5.08 -0.89
CA LEU A 125 7.45 6.26 -1.44
C LEU A 125 7.99 7.08 -0.28
N LEU A 126 9.28 7.35 -0.32
CA LEU A 126 10.03 8.09 0.69
C LEU A 126 10.55 9.41 0.11
N GLU A 127 10.80 10.37 0.99
CA GLU A 127 11.47 11.63 0.69
C GLU A 127 12.55 11.88 1.73
N ASP A 128 13.74 12.31 1.29
CA ASP A 128 14.84 12.70 2.16
C ASP A 128 14.76 14.19 2.53
N ASP A 129 15.73 14.68 3.28
CA ASP A 129 15.84 16.07 3.74
C ASP A 129 16.22 17.05 2.61
N ARG A 130 16.69 16.54 1.47
CA ARG A 130 16.96 17.33 0.25
C ARG A 130 15.71 17.45 -0.65
N GLY A 131 14.60 16.75 -0.31
CA GLY A 131 13.37 16.68 -1.11
C GLY A 131 13.45 15.63 -2.24
N GLU A 132 14.52 14.82 -2.28
CA GLU A 132 14.65 13.73 -3.23
C GLU A 132 13.67 12.60 -2.89
N LYS A 133 13.06 12.01 -3.92
CA LYS A 133 12.04 10.97 -3.76
C LYS A 133 12.53 9.63 -4.24
N LEU A 134 12.26 8.60 -3.42
CA LEU A 134 12.62 7.22 -3.72
C LEU A 134 11.41 6.31 -3.52
N THR A 135 11.03 5.58 -4.58
CA THR A 135 10.05 4.50 -4.47
C THR A 135 10.80 3.19 -4.26
N LEU A 136 10.43 2.47 -3.21
CA LEU A 136 10.99 1.14 -2.95
C LEU A 136 9.91 0.10 -2.69
N VAL A 137 10.21 -1.13 -3.08
CA VAL A 137 9.34 -2.30 -2.94
C VAL A 137 10.13 -3.47 -2.39
N VAL A 138 9.58 -4.10 -1.36
CA VAL A 138 10.07 -5.36 -0.79
C VAL A 138 8.94 -6.38 -0.91
N LEU A 139 9.18 -7.48 -1.60
CA LEU A 139 8.24 -8.60 -1.73
C LEU A 139 8.85 -9.84 -1.09
N GLY A 140 8.01 -10.67 -0.46
CA GLY A 140 8.40 -11.99 0.02
C GLY A 140 9.36 -12.00 1.22
N ALA A 141 9.43 -10.95 2.04
CA ALA A 141 10.29 -10.97 3.22
C ALA A 141 9.82 -12.05 4.22
N PRO A 142 10.74 -12.85 4.79
CA PRO A 142 10.37 -13.98 5.66
C PRO A 142 9.87 -13.57 7.05
N GLY A 143 9.83 -12.27 7.36
CA GLY A 143 9.37 -11.77 8.66
C GLY A 143 8.83 -10.36 8.61
N GLY A 144 7.81 -10.08 9.43
CA GLY A 144 7.12 -8.80 9.46
C GLY A 144 8.01 -7.60 9.80
N SER A 145 9.05 -7.77 10.62
CA SER A 145 10.06 -6.76 10.91
C SER A 145 11.16 -6.72 9.84
N LEU A 146 11.47 -7.85 9.20
CA LEU A 146 12.53 -7.94 8.20
C LEU A 146 12.22 -7.11 6.97
N ARG A 147 10.96 -7.07 6.48
CA ARG A 147 10.59 -6.19 5.36
C ARG A 147 10.95 -4.72 5.61
N PHE A 148 10.84 -4.24 6.86
CA PHE A 148 11.21 -2.86 7.19
C PHE A 148 12.72 -2.68 7.33
N LYS A 149 13.44 -3.71 7.80
CA LYS A 149 14.91 -3.72 7.85
C LYS A 149 15.49 -3.65 6.44
N GLU A 150 15.00 -4.48 5.54
CA GLU A 150 15.43 -4.47 4.14
C GLU A 150 15.05 -3.16 3.43
N ALA A 151 13.84 -2.65 3.67
CA ALA A 151 13.42 -1.35 3.13
C ALA A 151 14.33 -0.20 3.59
N LYS A 152 14.79 -0.20 4.85
CA LYS A 152 15.75 0.81 5.34
C LYS A 152 17.10 0.71 4.65
N LYS A 153 17.63 -0.50 4.44
CA LYS A 153 18.89 -0.71 3.72
C LYS A 153 18.79 -0.20 2.28
N LEU A 154 17.68 -0.57 1.60
CA LEU A 154 17.42 -0.11 0.23
C LEU A 154 17.29 1.42 0.17
N ALA A 155 16.61 2.05 1.13
CA ALA A 155 16.49 3.49 1.19
C ALA A 155 17.85 4.18 1.37
N THR A 156 18.66 3.71 2.35
CA THR A 156 20.01 4.25 2.57
C THR A 156 20.88 4.11 1.32
N TRP A 157 20.84 2.95 0.67
CA TRP A 157 21.58 2.72 -0.57
C TRP A 157 21.06 3.63 -1.69
N GLY A 158 19.75 3.67 -1.93
CA GLY A 158 19.16 4.42 -3.04
C GLY A 158 19.38 5.92 -2.96
N PHE A 159 19.24 6.53 -1.76
CA PHE A 159 19.52 7.96 -1.56
C PHE A 159 21.03 8.29 -1.60
N ALA A 160 21.90 7.30 -1.42
CA ALA A 160 23.34 7.52 -1.56
C ALA A 160 23.83 7.45 -3.04
N GLN A 161 22.99 7.00 -3.99
CA GLN A 161 23.31 6.98 -5.42
C GLN A 161 23.01 8.33 -6.12
N ASN A 162 22.22 9.18 -5.49
CA ASN A 162 21.87 10.52 -5.95
C ASN A 162 22.70 11.56 -5.16
#